data_7ee9557aaa4a76e37c68d163faa120a5
#
_entry.id   7ee9557aaa4a76e37c68d163faa120a5
#
_cell.length_a   1.000
_cell.length_b   1.000
_cell.length_c   1.000
_cell.angle_alpha   90.00
_cell.angle_beta   90.00
_cell.angle_gamma   90.00
#
_symmetry.space_group_name_H-M   'P 1'
#
loop_
_entity.id
_entity.type
_entity.pdbx_description
1 polymer ?
#
loop_
_entity_poly.entity_id
_entity_poly.type
_entity_poly.pdbx_seq_one_letter_code
_entity_poly.pdbx_strand_id
1 'polypeptide(L)'
;MEFITSENILLVGSTILIAGVLIGKSSYKIGLPLLLIFLLVGMGFGVDGVGIQFSDMNSAQFIGMIALCVILFSGGISTKISDIRPVIIPGLVLSTVGVLLTAFITGLFIWWLSGMSWTNIHFALLPSLLLASTMSSTDSASVFGILGSQKVELKHNLRPMLELESGSNDPMAYMLTVILIEAVQLNESLSPLNLCGQLVLQFGVGSTAGWLMGRITLWLIGVYDRIGGGRAIDSGQASAMIAILMLGAMFFTFAISTDLGGNGYLAVYIIGIVLGNARIPARRSIVRFVDSLTWLAQIVVFLMLGLLVNPSDMIDVAPVSLLIAAFMILVGRPLCVFLSLAPLHGISLRDKTFISWVGLRGAVPIIFASYPVVAEVEGASQIFNIVFFVTLLSLLVQGTTVIPTAKALDLIDNSAASDDDFGVELAEELPTSLHTITLSEQHLADGDTLSRMSLPAGSLVMMIRRNGRYIVPNGSLRLETGDVLLIIRESDEAPQTT
;
A
#
# COMPACT_ATOMS: atom_id res chain seq x y z
N MET A 1 -37.04 8.23 6.47
CA MET A 1 -36.53 8.82 7.72
C MET A 1 -35.03 8.95 7.51
N GLU A 2 -34.51 10.17 7.47
CA GLU A 2 -33.04 10.35 7.50
C GLU A 2 -32.54 9.89 8.88
N PHE A 3 -32.07 8.65 8.96
CA PHE A 3 -31.54 8.06 10.19
C PHE A 3 -30.17 8.65 10.59
N ILE A 4 -29.52 9.41 9.71
CA ILE A 4 -28.22 10.04 9.98
C ILE A 4 -28.42 11.53 10.15
N THR A 5 -28.71 11.93 11.39
CA THR A 5 -28.55 13.33 11.81
C THR A 5 -27.11 13.57 12.24
N SER A 6 -26.63 14.81 12.22
CA SER A 6 -25.27 15.17 12.68
C SER A 6 -24.95 14.66 14.10
N GLU A 7 -25.97 14.44 14.95
CA GLU A 7 -25.81 13.88 16.29
C GLU A 7 -25.65 12.35 16.28
N ASN A 8 -26.36 11.66 15.37
CA ASN A 8 -26.31 10.20 15.28
C ASN A 8 -25.09 9.69 14.51
N ILE A 9 -24.50 10.50 13.62
CA ILE A 9 -23.34 10.08 12.81
C ILE A 9 -22.14 9.72 13.68
N LEU A 10 -21.94 10.43 14.80
CA LEU A 10 -20.86 10.14 15.74
C LEU A 10 -21.12 8.82 16.47
N LEU A 11 -22.35 8.57 16.91
CA LEU A 11 -22.72 7.33 17.59
C LEU A 11 -22.58 6.13 16.64
N VAL A 12 -23.14 6.25 15.43
CA VAL A 12 -23.07 5.19 14.42
C VAL A 12 -21.63 4.93 13.98
N GLY A 13 -20.90 5.98 13.60
CA GLY A 13 -19.50 5.87 13.14
C GLY A 13 -18.59 5.28 14.21
N SER A 14 -18.71 5.73 15.48
CA SER A 14 -17.90 5.18 16.57
C SER A 14 -18.26 3.72 16.87
N THR A 15 -19.55 3.35 16.81
CA THR A 15 -19.99 1.96 17.02
C THR A 15 -19.43 1.04 15.95
N ILE A 16 -19.50 1.43 14.67
CA ILE A 16 -18.98 0.65 13.53
C ILE A 16 -17.45 0.53 13.64
N LEU A 17 -16.77 1.62 14.01
CA LEU A 17 -15.32 1.62 14.19
C LEU A 17 -14.90 0.65 15.31
N ILE A 18 -15.56 0.72 16.47
CA ILE A 18 -15.29 -0.17 17.61
C ILE A 18 -15.56 -1.63 17.22
N ALA A 19 -16.71 -1.89 16.60
CA ALA A 19 -17.06 -3.24 16.12
C ALA A 19 -16.04 -3.75 15.11
N GLY A 20 -15.64 -2.92 14.13
CA GLY A 20 -14.62 -3.25 13.15
C GLY A 20 -13.29 -3.66 13.79
N VAL A 21 -12.78 -2.86 14.70
CA VAL A 21 -11.52 -3.14 15.40
C VAL A 21 -11.60 -4.41 16.25
N LEU A 22 -12.70 -4.62 16.99
CA LEU A 22 -12.88 -5.81 17.83
C LEU A 22 -13.02 -7.09 16.98
N ILE A 23 -13.81 -7.05 15.92
CA ILE A 23 -14.00 -8.18 14.99
C ILE A 23 -12.70 -8.42 14.20
N GLY A 24 -12.02 -7.35 13.78
CA GLY A 24 -10.75 -7.41 13.09
C GLY A 24 -9.67 -8.19 13.84
N LYS A 25 -9.63 -8.09 15.18
CA LYS A 25 -8.73 -8.88 16.02
C LYS A 25 -8.93 -10.40 15.84
N SER A 26 -10.11 -10.84 15.41
CA SER A 26 -10.40 -12.25 15.13
C SER A 26 -9.88 -12.73 13.77
N SER A 27 -9.47 -11.82 12.88
CA SER A 27 -8.92 -12.08 11.56
C SER A 27 -7.79 -13.12 11.59
N TYR A 28 -6.86 -12.98 12.52
CA TYR A 28 -5.73 -13.90 12.69
C TYR A 28 -6.15 -15.36 12.91
N LYS A 29 -7.33 -15.60 13.52
CA LYS A 29 -7.84 -16.95 13.79
C LYS A 29 -8.54 -17.54 12.57
N ILE A 30 -9.14 -16.69 11.73
CA ILE A 30 -9.96 -17.09 10.58
C ILE A 30 -9.11 -17.19 9.31
N GLY A 31 -7.93 -16.54 9.28
CA GLY A 31 -7.05 -16.51 8.10
C GLY A 31 -7.55 -15.61 6.97
N LEU A 32 -8.49 -14.70 7.26
CA LEU A 32 -8.98 -13.71 6.30
C LEU A 32 -8.17 -12.41 6.38
N PRO A 33 -7.97 -11.70 5.26
CA PRO A 33 -7.38 -10.38 5.27
C PRO A 33 -8.17 -9.41 6.16
N LEU A 34 -7.49 -8.65 7.01
CA LEU A 34 -8.11 -7.72 7.96
C LEU A 34 -9.03 -6.69 7.26
N LEU A 35 -8.60 -6.18 6.11
CA LEU A 35 -9.34 -5.18 5.34
C LEU A 35 -10.66 -5.75 4.77
N LEU A 36 -10.67 -7.03 4.39
CA LEU A 36 -11.89 -7.73 3.99
C LEU A 36 -12.91 -7.79 5.15
N ILE A 37 -12.44 -7.99 6.37
CA ILE A 37 -13.32 -8.01 7.55
C ILE A 37 -13.96 -6.64 7.77
N PHE A 38 -13.19 -5.53 7.65
CA PHE A 38 -13.78 -4.19 7.76
C PHE A 38 -14.83 -3.94 6.68
N LEU A 39 -14.60 -4.38 5.46
CA LEU A 39 -15.58 -4.29 4.37
C LEU A 39 -16.87 -5.05 4.71
N LEU A 40 -16.74 -6.30 5.16
CA LEU A 40 -17.89 -7.14 5.55
C LEU A 40 -18.64 -6.59 6.77
N VAL A 41 -17.93 -6.01 7.74
CA VAL A 41 -18.56 -5.32 8.88
C VAL A 41 -19.36 -4.12 8.38
N GLY A 42 -18.80 -3.29 7.49
CA GLY A 42 -19.51 -2.19 6.86
C GLY A 42 -20.80 -2.65 6.16
N MET A 43 -20.72 -3.70 5.34
CA MET A 43 -21.89 -4.31 4.69
C MET A 43 -22.94 -4.82 5.70
N GLY A 44 -22.50 -5.44 6.79
CA GLY A 44 -23.40 -5.93 7.85
C GLY A 44 -24.13 -4.82 8.60
N PHE A 45 -23.56 -3.62 8.67
CA PHE A 45 -24.24 -2.44 9.22
C PHE A 45 -25.08 -1.69 8.15
N GLY A 46 -24.86 -1.94 6.86
CA GLY A 46 -25.57 -1.32 5.74
C GLY A 46 -27.05 -1.65 5.65
N VAL A 47 -27.65 -1.28 4.55
CA VAL A 47 -29.12 -1.35 4.31
C VAL A 47 -29.66 -2.76 4.49
N ASP A 48 -28.99 -3.76 3.92
CA ASP A 48 -29.41 -5.16 3.96
C ASP A 48 -29.11 -5.86 5.31
N GLY A 49 -28.34 -5.21 6.20
CA GLY A 49 -27.99 -5.73 7.52
C GLY A 49 -28.76 -5.02 8.64
N VAL A 50 -28.09 -4.11 9.35
CA VAL A 50 -28.67 -3.34 10.47
C VAL A 50 -29.64 -2.24 9.97
N GLY A 51 -29.58 -1.89 8.67
CA GLY A 51 -30.47 -0.92 8.04
C GLY A 51 -29.95 0.51 8.05
N ILE A 52 -28.64 0.72 8.23
CA ILE A 52 -28.04 2.05 8.14
C ILE A 52 -27.92 2.43 6.67
N GLN A 53 -28.58 3.53 6.29
CA GLN A 53 -28.52 4.08 4.93
C GLN A 53 -27.39 5.10 4.82
N PHE A 54 -26.36 4.79 4.03
CA PHE A 54 -25.33 5.71 3.60
C PHE A 54 -25.23 5.66 2.08
N SER A 55 -25.82 6.65 1.41
CA SER A 55 -25.92 6.69 -0.07
C SER A 55 -25.28 7.92 -0.70
N ASP A 56 -24.63 8.78 0.11
CA ASP A 56 -23.96 9.98 -0.40
C ASP A 56 -22.60 9.64 -1.04
N MET A 57 -22.63 9.48 -2.37
CA MET A 57 -21.45 9.16 -3.16
C MET A 57 -20.40 10.28 -3.15
N ASN A 58 -20.84 11.56 -3.06
CA ASN A 58 -19.92 12.69 -3.00
C ASN A 58 -19.09 12.68 -1.70
N SER A 59 -19.76 12.47 -0.56
CA SER A 59 -19.08 12.32 0.72
C SER A 59 -18.16 11.10 0.74
N ALA A 60 -18.58 9.98 0.15
CA ALA A 60 -17.77 8.78 0.05
C ALA A 60 -16.51 9.01 -0.80
N GLN A 61 -16.65 9.67 -1.96
CA GLN A 61 -15.54 10.04 -2.82
C GLN A 61 -14.56 10.97 -2.10
N PHE A 62 -15.07 11.99 -1.39
CA PHE A 62 -14.23 12.94 -0.66
C PHE A 62 -13.44 12.27 0.47
N ILE A 63 -14.08 11.42 1.27
CA ILE A 63 -13.42 10.63 2.32
C ILE A 63 -12.38 9.68 1.71
N GLY A 64 -12.73 9.02 0.61
CA GLY A 64 -11.83 8.15 -0.14
C GLY A 64 -10.62 8.88 -0.68
N MET A 65 -10.80 10.09 -1.21
CA MET A 65 -9.72 10.97 -1.68
C MET A 65 -8.74 11.33 -0.56
N ILE A 66 -9.24 11.77 0.59
CA ILE A 66 -8.41 12.09 1.76
C ILE A 66 -7.62 10.87 2.21
N ALA A 67 -8.30 9.74 2.34
CA ALA A 67 -7.67 8.49 2.78
C ALA A 67 -6.61 8.02 1.80
N LEU A 68 -6.87 8.08 0.49
CA LEU A 68 -5.90 7.70 -0.54
C LEU A 68 -4.67 8.63 -0.51
N CYS A 69 -4.84 9.93 -0.29
CA CYS A 69 -3.71 10.84 -0.08
C CYS A 69 -2.83 10.39 1.10
N VAL A 70 -3.44 10.05 2.24
CA VAL A 70 -2.71 9.58 3.43
C VAL A 70 -1.98 8.26 3.16
N ILE A 71 -2.65 7.31 2.52
CA ILE A 71 -2.10 5.99 2.19
C ILE A 71 -0.89 6.13 1.24
N LEU A 72 -1.05 6.90 0.15
CA LEU A 72 0.02 7.13 -0.81
C LEU A 72 1.20 7.91 -0.21
N PHE A 73 0.92 8.88 0.65
CA PHE A 73 1.97 9.62 1.35
C PHE A 73 2.78 8.73 2.29
N SER A 74 2.11 7.87 3.07
CA SER A 74 2.76 6.87 3.92
C SER A 74 3.59 5.90 3.09
N GLY A 75 3.04 5.38 2.00
CA GLY A 75 3.76 4.55 1.05
C GLY A 75 5.02 5.23 0.51
N GLY A 76 4.91 6.51 0.12
CA GLY A 76 6.05 7.32 -0.32
C GLY A 76 7.12 7.51 0.76
N ILE A 77 6.71 7.81 2.00
CA ILE A 77 7.65 7.98 3.14
C ILE A 77 8.40 6.67 3.43
N SER A 78 7.73 5.53 3.31
CA SER A 78 8.31 4.22 3.57
C SER A 78 9.21 3.73 2.45
N THR A 79 9.06 4.28 1.24
CA THR A 79 9.83 3.90 0.04
C THR A 79 11.25 4.45 0.12
N LYS A 80 12.24 3.59 0.38
CA LYS A 80 13.66 3.96 0.36
C LYS A 80 14.22 3.90 -1.06
N ILE A 81 14.83 5.00 -1.53
CA ILE A 81 15.44 5.07 -2.87
C ILE A 81 16.54 4.02 -3.05
N SER A 82 17.30 3.70 -2.00
CA SER A 82 18.30 2.62 -2.01
C SER A 82 17.70 1.29 -2.44
N ASP A 83 16.54 0.95 -1.86
CA ASP A 83 15.91 -0.36 -2.01
C ASP A 83 15.17 -0.50 -3.34
N ILE A 84 14.58 0.61 -3.84
CA ILE A 84 13.90 0.61 -5.13
C ILE A 84 14.84 0.77 -6.32
N ARG A 85 16.06 1.29 -6.13
CA ARG A 85 17.01 1.55 -7.22
C ARG A 85 17.25 0.35 -8.16
N PRO A 86 17.46 -0.89 -7.66
CA PRO A 86 17.64 -2.06 -8.53
C PRO A 86 16.37 -2.48 -9.28
N VAL A 87 15.18 -2.09 -8.80
CA VAL A 87 13.88 -2.49 -9.34
C VAL A 87 13.08 -1.34 -9.94
N ILE A 88 13.69 -0.15 -10.11
CA ILE A 88 13.00 1.05 -10.57
C ILE A 88 12.41 0.88 -11.99
N ILE A 89 13.14 0.26 -12.90
CA ILE A 89 12.68 0.04 -14.27
C ILE A 89 11.52 -0.95 -14.31
N PRO A 90 11.62 -2.18 -13.75
CA PRO A 90 10.50 -3.10 -13.76
C PRO A 90 9.28 -2.57 -12.98
N GLY A 91 9.46 -1.89 -11.86
CA GLY A 91 8.36 -1.29 -11.10
C GLY A 91 7.63 -0.20 -11.88
N LEU A 92 8.35 0.72 -12.54
CA LEU A 92 7.75 1.76 -13.38
C LEU A 92 7.08 1.19 -14.63
N VAL A 93 7.64 0.16 -15.26
CA VAL A 93 7.02 -0.50 -16.41
C VAL A 93 5.71 -1.17 -15.99
N LEU A 94 5.67 -1.84 -14.86
CA LEU A 94 4.44 -2.46 -14.33
C LEU A 94 3.38 -1.41 -13.98
N SER A 95 3.77 -0.31 -13.34
CA SER A 95 2.84 0.73 -12.91
C SER A 95 2.33 1.62 -14.05
N THR A 96 2.98 1.63 -15.21
CA THR A 96 2.57 2.42 -16.39
C THR A 96 2.04 1.53 -17.50
N VAL A 97 2.94 0.83 -18.20
CA VAL A 97 2.56 -0.08 -19.30
C VAL A 97 1.66 -1.21 -18.80
N GLY A 98 1.95 -1.76 -17.61
CA GLY A 98 1.13 -2.81 -17.00
C GLY A 98 -0.29 -2.35 -16.71
N VAL A 99 -0.48 -1.12 -16.20
CA VAL A 99 -1.82 -0.54 -15.96
C VAL A 99 -2.58 -0.36 -17.27
N LEU A 100 -1.94 0.24 -18.30
CA LEU A 100 -2.54 0.43 -19.61
C LEU A 100 -2.95 -0.90 -20.26
N LEU A 101 -2.06 -1.90 -20.22
CA LEU A 101 -2.36 -3.23 -20.76
C LEU A 101 -3.48 -3.91 -19.96
N THR A 102 -3.49 -3.78 -18.64
CA THR A 102 -4.55 -4.34 -17.79
C THR A 102 -5.90 -3.73 -18.15
N ALA A 103 -5.97 -2.41 -18.25
CA ALA A 103 -7.20 -1.69 -18.61
C ALA A 103 -7.65 -2.07 -20.02
N PHE A 104 -6.72 -2.15 -20.99
CA PHE A 104 -7.04 -2.47 -22.37
C PHE A 104 -7.52 -3.93 -22.53
N ILE A 105 -6.75 -4.90 -22.03
CA ILE A 105 -7.07 -6.34 -22.18
C ILE A 105 -8.36 -6.68 -21.42
N THR A 106 -8.51 -6.18 -20.18
CA THR A 106 -9.72 -6.41 -19.39
C THR A 106 -10.91 -5.67 -20.00
N GLY A 107 -10.72 -4.44 -20.49
CA GLY A 107 -11.78 -3.67 -21.13
C GLY A 107 -12.29 -4.31 -22.42
N LEU A 108 -11.40 -4.87 -23.26
CA LEU A 108 -11.80 -5.64 -24.44
C LEU A 108 -12.59 -6.90 -24.06
N PHE A 109 -12.21 -7.59 -22.98
CA PHE A 109 -12.93 -8.75 -22.48
C PHE A 109 -14.34 -8.35 -21.99
N ILE A 110 -14.45 -7.25 -21.24
CA ILE A 110 -15.75 -6.72 -20.79
C ILE A 110 -16.64 -6.32 -21.96
N TRP A 111 -16.07 -5.62 -22.94
CA TRP A 111 -16.79 -5.25 -24.17
C TRP A 111 -17.30 -6.46 -24.94
N TRP A 112 -16.45 -7.50 -25.11
CA TRP A 112 -16.84 -8.75 -25.73
C TRP A 112 -17.96 -9.45 -24.94
N LEU A 113 -17.84 -9.49 -23.61
CA LEU A 113 -18.83 -10.08 -22.69
C LEU A 113 -20.16 -9.33 -22.76
N SER A 114 -20.13 -7.99 -22.87
CA SER A 114 -21.32 -7.13 -23.00
C SER A 114 -22.09 -7.34 -24.30
N GLY A 115 -21.46 -7.91 -25.33
CA GLY A 115 -22.12 -8.29 -26.58
C GLY A 115 -22.91 -9.60 -26.52
N MET A 116 -22.84 -10.33 -25.40
CA MET A 116 -23.52 -11.62 -25.26
C MET A 116 -24.94 -11.43 -24.74
N SER A 117 -25.92 -12.12 -25.32
CA SER A 117 -27.35 -11.97 -25.03
C SER A 117 -27.77 -12.44 -23.63
N TRP A 118 -26.95 -13.19 -22.92
CA TRP A 118 -27.23 -13.72 -21.57
C TRP A 118 -26.67 -12.85 -20.46
N THR A 119 -25.89 -11.83 -20.78
CA THR A 119 -25.35 -10.88 -19.81
C THR A 119 -26.31 -9.73 -19.61
N ASN A 120 -26.46 -9.29 -18.36
CA ASN A 120 -27.29 -8.14 -18.01
C ASN A 120 -26.54 -6.81 -18.15
N ILE A 121 -25.36 -6.82 -18.82
CA ILE A 121 -24.54 -5.62 -19.05
C ILE A 121 -24.44 -5.34 -20.54
N HIS A 122 -24.57 -4.05 -20.91
CA HIS A 122 -24.50 -3.59 -22.29
C HIS A 122 -23.59 -2.37 -22.40
N PHE A 123 -22.30 -2.57 -22.14
CA PHE A 123 -21.31 -1.50 -22.22
C PHE A 123 -20.73 -1.40 -23.63
N ALA A 124 -20.71 -0.19 -24.19
CA ALA A 124 -19.89 0.13 -25.34
C ALA A 124 -18.40 0.03 -25.00
N LEU A 125 -17.51 0.19 -25.99
CA LEU A 125 -16.08 0.03 -25.76
C LEU A 125 -15.52 1.01 -24.71
N LEU A 126 -15.90 2.30 -24.76
CA LEU A 126 -15.40 3.31 -23.81
C LEU A 126 -15.83 3.05 -22.37
N PRO A 127 -17.11 2.80 -22.04
CA PRO A 127 -17.52 2.39 -20.70
C PRO A 127 -16.86 1.08 -20.23
N SER A 128 -16.58 0.13 -21.14
CA SER A 128 -15.88 -1.11 -20.80
C SER A 128 -14.41 -0.84 -20.43
N LEU A 129 -13.74 0.06 -21.14
CA LEU A 129 -12.39 0.52 -20.82
C LEU A 129 -12.39 1.31 -19.50
N LEU A 130 -13.41 2.14 -19.26
CA LEU A 130 -13.59 2.88 -18.01
C LEU A 130 -13.72 1.93 -16.82
N LEU A 131 -14.59 0.92 -16.91
CA LEU A 131 -14.73 -0.11 -15.88
C LEU A 131 -13.39 -0.83 -15.62
N ALA A 132 -12.67 -1.19 -16.69
CA ALA A 132 -11.38 -1.86 -16.55
C ALA A 132 -10.30 -0.94 -15.96
N SER A 133 -10.32 0.37 -16.28
CA SER A 133 -9.34 1.34 -15.74
C SER A 133 -9.48 1.52 -14.24
N THR A 134 -10.71 1.59 -13.71
CA THR A 134 -10.95 1.69 -12.26
C THR A 134 -10.36 0.51 -11.50
N MET A 135 -10.37 -0.68 -12.13
CA MET A 135 -9.82 -1.91 -11.54
C MET A 135 -8.34 -2.16 -11.89
N SER A 136 -7.66 -1.27 -12.59
CA SER A 136 -6.29 -1.54 -13.06
C SER A 136 -5.22 -1.37 -12.00
N SER A 137 -5.48 -0.65 -10.90
CA SER A 137 -4.56 -0.49 -9.77
C SER A 137 -4.47 -1.76 -8.90
N THR A 138 -3.34 -1.96 -8.22
CA THR A 138 -3.09 -3.09 -7.31
C THR A 138 -2.72 -2.59 -5.92
N ASP A 139 -3.07 -3.33 -4.88
CA ASP A 139 -2.87 -2.96 -3.48
C ASP A 139 -1.77 -3.80 -2.83
N SER A 140 -0.55 -3.29 -2.83
CA SER A 140 0.57 -3.93 -2.14
C SER A 140 0.52 -3.77 -0.62
N ALA A 141 -0.15 -2.73 -0.09
CA ALA A 141 -0.28 -2.53 1.34
C ALA A 141 -1.02 -3.71 1.99
N SER A 142 -2.10 -4.19 1.36
CA SER A 142 -2.80 -5.41 1.77
C SER A 142 -1.90 -6.64 1.72
N VAL A 143 -1.09 -6.79 0.66
CA VAL A 143 -0.14 -7.90 0.51
C VAL A 143 0.88 -7.90 1.65
N PHE A 144 1.49 -6.75 1.94
CA PHE A 144 2.50 -6.65 3.01
C PHE A 144 1.88 -6.72 4.40
N GLY A 145 0.65 -6.27 4.58
CA GLY A 145 -0.12 -6.52 5.81
C GLY A 145 -0.29 -8.01 6.09
N ILE A 146 -0.58 -8.80 5.06
CA ILE A 146 -0.72 -10.27 5.15
C ILE A 146 0.64 -10.93 5.43
N LEU A 147 1.69 -10.58 4.66
CA LEU A 147 3.04 -11.13 4.84
C LEU A 147 3.63 -10.75 6.20
N GLY A 148 3.49 -9.49 6.61
CA GLY A 148 3.98 -8.98 7.89
C GLY A 148 3.31 -9.63 9.09
N SER A 149 2.02 -9.97 8.99
CA SER A 149 1.28 -10.67 10.05
C SER A 149 1.88 -12.04 10.41
N GLN A 150 2.57 -12.67 9.46
CA GLN A 150 3.25 -13.96 9.65
C GLN A 150 4.79 -13.82 9.60
N LYS A 151 5.32 -12.60 9.65
CA LYS A 151 6.78 -12.33 9.60
C LYS A 151 7.47 -12.97 8.39
N VAL A 152 6.80 -12.95 7.23
CA VAL A 152 7.31 -13.52 5.99
C VAL A 152 7.99 -12.43 5.18
N GLU A 153 9.27 -12.61 4.85
CA GLU A 153 10.01 -11.78 3.91
C GLU A 153 10.19 -12.46 2.55
N LEU A 154 10.30 -11.65 1.50
CA LEU A 154 10.38 -12.12 0.13
C LEU A 154 11.80 -11.98 -0.42
N LYS A 155 12.25 -13.01 -1.19
CA LYS A 155 13.51 -12.99 -1.94
C LYS A 155 13.47 -12.03 -3.14
N HIS A 156 14.62 -11.77 -3.76
CA HIS A 156 14.80 -11.11 -5.07
C HIS A 156 14.28 -9.68 -5.16
N ASN A 157 14.30 -8.92 -4.05
CA ASN A 157 13.77 -7.55 -4.01
C ASN A 157 12.32 -7.42 -4.52
N LEU A 158 11.51 -8.48 -4.36
CA LEU A 158 10.10 -8.46 -4.76
C LEU A 158 9.30 -7.43 -3.96
N ARG A 159 9.62 -7.28 -2.67
CA ARG A 159 8.94 -6.29 -1.82
C ARG A 159 9.11 -4.87 -2.34
N PRO A 160 10.33 -4.31 -2.53
CA PRO A 160 10.49 -2.98 -3.08
C PRO A 160 9.87 -2.80 -4.47
N MET A 161 9.87 -3.84 -5.30
CA MET A 161 9.27 -3.79 -6.62
C MET A 161 7.74 -3.66 -6.57
N LEU A 162 7.08 -4.44 -5.70
CA LEU A 162 5.63 -4.39 -5.49
C LEU A 162 5.20 -3.07 -4.81
N GLU A 163 6.01 -2.56 -3.87
CA GLU A 163 5.78 -1.25 -3.24
C GLU A 163 5.83 -0.12 -4.28
N LEU A 164 6.84 -0.12 -5.14
CA LEU A 164 6.98 0.88 -6.20
C LEU A 164 5.87 0.75 -7.25
N GLU A 165 5.53 -0.47 -7.65
CA GLU A 165 4.41 -0.72 -8.57
C GLU A 165 3.12 -0.12 -8.00
N SER A 166 2.73 -0.52 -6.79
CA SER A 166 1.46 -0.11 -6.19
C SER A 166 1.38 1.40 -5.93
N GLY A 167 2.44 2.01 -5.36
CA GLY A 167 2.44 3.45 -5.12
C GLY A 167 2.36 4.31 -6.38
N SER A 168 2.75 3.75 -7.54
CA SER A 168 2.75 4.46 -8.82
C SER A 168 1.58 4.07 -9.74
N ASN A 169 0.97 2.88 -9.56
CA ASN A 169 -0.13 2.43 -10.42
C ASN A 169 -1.48 3.08 -10.04
N ASP A 170 -1.69 3.43 -8.77
CA ASP A 170 -2.90 4.15 -8.33
C ASP A 170 -3.04 5.52 -9.03
N PRO A 171 -2.00 6.38 -9.03
CA PRO A 171 -2.00 7.59 -9.83
C PRO A 171 -2.28 7.35 -11.32
N MET A 172 -1.72 6.28 -11.90
CA MET A 172 -1.90 5.96 -13.32
C MET A 172 -3.33 5.50 -13.63
N ALA A 173 -3.91 4.65 -12.77
CA ALA A 173 -5.28 4.19 -12.88
C ALA A 173 -6.28 5.36 -12.72
N TYR A 174 -6.01 6.29 -11.79
CA TYR A 174 -6.79 7.51 -11.62
C TYR A 174 -6.80 8.36 -12.89
N MET A 175 -5.61 8.66 -13.46
CA MET A 175 -5.49 9.44 -14.69
C MET A 175 -6.32 8.82 -15.81
N LEU A 176 -6.16 7.52 -16.01
CA LEU A 176 -6.87 6.81 -17.06
C LEU A 176 -8.38 6.83 -16.83
N THR A 177 -8.83 6.69 -15.58
CA THR A 177 -10.25 6.77 -15.22
C THR A 177 -10.84 8.14 -15.53
N VAL A 178 -10.17 9.23 -15.15
CA VAL A 178 -10.66 10.60 -15.41
C VAL A 178 -10.72 10.90 -16.90
N ILE A 179 -9.67 10.57 -17.65
CA ILE A 179 -9.64 10.76 -19.11
C ILE A 179 -10.76 9.97 -19.80
N LEU A 180 -11.03 8.76 -19.35
CA LEU A 180 -12.09 7.93 -19.91
C LEU A 180 -13.49 8.44 -19.55
N ILE A 181 -13.69 9.02 -18.35
CA ILE A 181 -14.94 9.71 -17.98
C ILE A 181 -15.18 10.87 -18.94
N GLU A 182 -14.20 11.75 -19.16
CA GLU A 182 -14.30 12.87 -20.08
C GLU A 182 -14.63 12.39 -21.51
N ALA A 183 -13.94 11.35 -21.98
CA ALA A 183 -14.19 10.79 -23.31
C ALA A 183 -15.60 10.21 -23.47
N VAL A 184 -16.15 9.57 -22.44
CA VAL A 184 -17.52 9.03 -22.44
C VAL A 184 -18.53 10.17 -22.44
N GLN A 185 -18.34 11.21 -21.61
CA GLN A 185 -19.26 12.35 -21.51
C GLN A 185 -19.29 13.20 -22.78
N LEU A 186 -18.13 13.44 -23.40
CA LEU A 186 -18.04 14.23 -24.62
C LEU A 186 -18.42 13.45 -25.87
N ASN A 187 -18.63 12.14 -25.76
CA ASN A 187 -18.85 11.22 -26.88
C ASN A 187 -17.78 11.34 -27.96
N GLU A 188 -16.54 11.67 -27.55
CA GLU A 188 -15.43 11.88 -28.45
C GLU A 188 -14.70 10.56 -28.75
N SER A 189 -14.25 10.43 -29.98
CA SER A 189 -13.30 9.35 -30.33
C SER A 189 -11.96 9.64 -29.65
N LEU A 190 -11.48 8.71 -28.81
CA LEU A 190 -10.15 8.79 -28.21
C LEU A 190 -9.09 8.94 -29.31
N SER A 191 -8.55 10.15 -29.46
CA SER A 191 -7.32 10.32 -30.24
C SER A 191 -6.15 9.82 -29.42
N PRO A 192 -5.39 8.81 -29.90
CA PRO A 192 -4.23 8.30 -29.15
C PRO A 192 -3.21 9.39 -28.82
N LEU A 193 -3.09 10.41 -29.69
CA LEU A 193 -2.17 11.53 -29.47
C LEU A 193 -2.62 12.42 -28.30
N ASN A 194 -3.92 12.71 -28.20
CA ASN A 194 -4.48 13.49 -27.10
C ASN A 194 -4.36 12.75 -25.78
N LEU A 195 -4.65 11.44 -25.78
CA LEU A 195 -4.47 10.57 -24.62
C LEU A 195 -3.03 10.59 -24.11
N CYS A 196 -2.06 10.37 -24.99
CA CYS A 196 -0.65 10.43 -24.64
C CYS A 196 -0.26 11.83 -24.13
N GLY A 197 -0.75 12.89 -24.77
CA GLY A 197 -0.50 14.27 -24.36
C GLY A 197 -1.01 14.55 -22.94
N GLN A 198 -2.22 14.16 -22.63
CA GLN A 198 -2.81 14.33 -21.29
C GLN A 198 -2.06 13.50 -20.24
N LEU A 199 -1.71 12.24 -20.54
CA LEU A 199 -0.91 11.41 -19.63
C LEU A 199 0.45 12.04 -19.33
N VAL A 200 1.16 12.52 -20.36
CA VAL A 200 2.47 13.18 -20.19
C VAL A 200 2.34 14.47 -19.37
N LEU A 201 1.32 15.27 -19.64
CA LEU A 201 1.06 16.50 -18.89
C LEU A 201 0.78 16.21 -17.41
N GLN A 202 -0.18 15.34 -17.12
CA GLN A 202 -0.58 15.00 -15.75
C GLN A 202 0.59 14.37 -14.98
N PHE A 203 1.37 13.50 -15.63
CA PHE A 203 2.54 12.89 -15.02
C PHE A 203 3.67 13.91 -14.78
N GLY A 204 3.95 14.76 -15.75
CA GLY A 204 4.98 15.80 -15.66
C GLY A 204 4.68 16.83 -14.60
N VAL A 205 3.45 17.40 -14.61
CA VAL A 205 3.03 18.40 -13.62
C VAL A 205 2.95 17.77 -12.23
N GLY A 206 2.37 16.58 -12.09
CA GLY A 206 2.28 15.88 -10.80
C GLY A 206 3.65 15.60 -10.19
N SER A 207 4.59 15.08 -11.01
CA SER A 207 5.94 14.76 -10.54
C SER A 207 6.72 16.03 -10.13
N THR A 208 6.66 17.07 -10.93
CA THR A 208 7.36 18.33 -10.63
C THR A 208 6.77 19.04 -9.41
N ALA A 209 5.44 19.06 -9.28
CA ALA A 209 4.77 19.64 -8.11
C ALA A 209 5.15 18.88 -6.83
N GLY A 210 5.08 17.54 -6.84
CA GLY A 210 5.45 16.72 -5.70
C GLY A 210 6.91 16.90 -5.28
N TRP A 211 7.84 16.92 -6.25
CA TRP A 211 9.26 17.12 -5.96
C TRP A 211 9.54 18.53 -5.41
N LEU A 212 8.99 19.58 -6.05
CA LEU A 212 9.19 20.96 -5.64
C LEU A 212 8.63 21.20 -4.23
N MET A 213 7.39 20.74 -3.99
CA MET A 213 6.75 20.88 -2.68
C MET A 213 7.47 20.07 -1.60
N GLY A 214 8.03 18.91 -1.94
CA GLY A 214 8.89 18.15 -1.04
C GLY A 214 10.12 18.94 -0.61
N ARG A 215 10.80 19.61 -1.56
CA ARG A 215 11.95 20.48 -1.27
C ARG A 215 11.56 21.70 -0.44
N ILE A 216 10.42 22.33 -0.75
CA ILE A 216 9.90 23.46 0.04
C ILE A 216 9.57 23.01 1.46
N THR A 217 8.92 21.85 1.64
CA THR A 217 8.58 21.32 2.95
C THR A 217 9.83 21.03 3.79
N LEU A 218 10.88 20.47 3.20
CA LEU A 218 12.16 20.27 3.88
C LEU A 218 12.80 21.59 4.31
N TRP A 219 12.74 22.61 3.45
CA TRP A 219 13.21 23.94 3.80
C TRP A 219 12.40 24.54 4.97
N LEU A 220 11.06 24.41 4.96
CA LEU A 220 10.20 24.86 6.05
C LEU A 220 10.50 24.14 7.37
N ILE A 221 10.74 22.83 7.34
CA ILE A 221 11.17 22.05 8.52
C ILE A 221 12.49 22.60 9.06
N GLY A 222 13.46 22.88 8.19
CA GLY A 222 14.75 23.48 8.58
C GLY A 222 14.63 24.91 9.15
N VAL A 223 13.68 25.71 8.66
CA VAL A 223 13.36 27.03 9.24
C VAL A 223 12.73 26.88 10.61
N TYR A 224 11.76 25.96 10.75
CA TYR A 224 11.10 25.69 12.03
C TYR A 224 12.11 25.26 13.10
N ASP A 225 13.06 24.40 12.76
CA ASP A 225 14.13 23.94 13.61
C ASP A 225 15.02 25.10 14.11
N ARG A 226 15.44 25.97 13.19
CA ARG A 226 16.27 27.15 13.53
C ARG A 226 15.56 28.14 14.45
N ILE A 227 14.26 28.37 14.24
CA ILE A 227 13.45 29.26 15.09
C ILE A 227 13.30 28.68 16.50
N GLY A 228 13.17 27.35 16.63
CA GLY A 228 13.08 26.63 17.90
C GLY A 228 14.39 26.58 18.71
N GLY A 229 15.49 27.10 18.20
CA GLY A 229 16.79 27.16 18.90
C GLY A 229 17.45 25.80 19.12
N GLY A 230 17.15 24.78 18.34
CA GLY A 230 17.79 23.45 18.37
C GLY A 230 17.45 22.59 19.60
N ARG A 231 16.86 23.15 20.65
CA ARG A 231 16.49 22.46 21.90
C ARG A 231 15.05 21.91 21.90
N ALA A 232 14.23 22.31 20.95
CA ALA A 232 12.81 21.94 20.90
C ALA A 232 12.54 20.56 20.26
N ILE A 233 13.51 19.99 19.55
CA ILE A 233 13.30 18.82 18.69
C ILE A 233 13.15 17.52 19.46
N ASP A 234 13.78 17.40 20.65
CA ASP A 234 13.62 16.23 21.52
C ASP A 234 12.29 16.23 22.29
N SER A 235 11.49 17.29 22.19
CA SER A 235 10.17 17.33 22.79
C SER A 235 9.13 16.67 21.87
N GLY A 236 8.26 15.80 22.40
CA GLY A 236 7.16 15.19 21.64
C GLY A 236 6.26 16.21 20.93
N GLN A 237 6.23 17.46 21.41
CA GLN A 237 5.49 18.58 20.80
C GLN A 237 6.09 19.01 19.47
N ALA A 238 7.41 19.08 19.35
CA ALA A 238 8.05 19.49 18.10
C ALA A 238 7.87 18.45 16.99
N SER A 239 7.99 17.16 17.32
CA SER A 239 7.73 16.08 16.35
C SER A 239 6.29 16.08 15.87
N ALA A 240 5.32 16.38 16.74
CA ALA A 240 3.92 16.51 16.36
C ALA A 240 3.68 17.69 15.40
N MET A 241 4.30 18.86 15.66
CA MET A 241 4.18 20.02 14.78
C MET A 241 4.78 19.78 13.40
N ILE A 242 5.92 19.08 13.31
CA ILE A 242 6.52 18.70 12.02
C ILE A 242 5.59 17.72 11.28
N ALA A 243 5.01 16.73 11.96
CA ALA A 243 4.06 15.81 11.34
C ALA A 243 2.83 16.53 10.78
N ILE A 244 2.27 17.50 11.53
CA ILE A 244 1.14 18.33 11.09
C ILE A 244 1.53 19.18 9.87
N LEU A 245 2.75 19.80 9.88
CA LEU A 245 3.27 20.54 8.73
C LEU A 245 3.37 19.64 7.49
N MET A 246 3.86 18.41 7.63
CA MET A 246 3.97 17.46 6.54
C MET A 246 2.59 17.07 5.99
N LEU A 247 1.59 16.86 6.86
CA LEU A 247 0.20 16.60 6.42
C LEU A 247 -0.40 17.81 5.69
N GLY A 248 -0.21 19.00 6.20
CA GLY A 248 -0.64 20.24 5.52
C GLY A 248 0.01 20.38 4.14
N ALA A 249 1.32 20.14 4.04
CA ALA A 249 2.06 20.17 2.79
C ALA A 249 1.56 19.08 1.81
N MET A 250 1.24 17.89 2.29
CA MET A 250 0.67 16.80 1.48
C MET A 250 -0.65 17.21 0.82
N PHE A 251 -1.63 17.69 1.60
CA PHE A 251 -2.92 18.13 1.06
C PHE A 251 -2.78 19.34 0.14
N PHE A 252 -1.93 20.30 0.49
CA PHE A 252 -1.63 21.45 -0.37
C PHE A 252 -1.00 20.99 -1.70
N THR A 253 -0.10 20.01 -1.67
CA THR A 253 0.52 19.46 -2.87
C THR A 253 -0.50 18.76 -3.76
N PHE A 254 -1.44 18.01 -3.18
CA PHE A 254 -2.55 17.41 -3.91
C PHE A 254 -3.37 18.48 -4.64
N ALA A 255 -3.85 19.48 -3.91
CA ALA A 255 -4.71 20.55 -4.43
C ALA A 255 -4.01 21.35 -5.55
N ILE A 256 -2.81 21.88 -5.30
CA ILE A 256 -2.11 22.69 -6.29
C ILE A 256 -1.73 21.89 -7.54
N SER A 257 -1.37 20.61 -7.39
CA SER A 257 -1.08 19.75 -8.55
C SER A 257 -2.32 19.54 -9.40
N THR A 258 -3.47 19.29 -8.77
CA THR A 258 -4.75 19.10 -9.46
C THR A 258 -5.20 20.38 -10.16
N ASP A 259 -5.10 21.53 -9.49
CA ASP A 259 -5.48 22.82 -10.07
C ASP A 259 -4.60 23.21 -11.28
N LEU A 260 -3.34 22.77 -11.30
CA LEU A 260 -2.42 22.97 -12.43
C LEU A 260 -2.61 21.92 -13.56
N GLY A 261 -3.62 21.05 -13.48
CA GLY A 261 -3.89 19.98 -14.44
C GLY A 261 -2.95 18.79 -14.33
N GLY A 262 -2.25 18.64 -13.21
CA GLY A 262 -1.41 17.50 -12.89
C GLY A 262 -2.14 16.43 -12.10
N ASN A 263 -1.48 15.29 -11.89
CA ASN A 263 -1.99 14.24 -11.02
C ASN A 263 -1.65 14.51 -9.56
N GLY A 264 -2.67 14.88 -8.74
CA GLY A 264 -2.51 15.15 -7.32
C GLY A 264 -2.02 13.94 -6.52
N TYR A 265 -2.49 12.73 -6.84
CA TYR A 265 -2.07 11.51 -6.15
C TYR A 265 -0.59 11.16 -6.41
N LEU A 266 -0.13 11.34 -7.66
CA LEU A 266 1.28 11.18 -7.99
C LEU A 266 2.15 12.21 -7.24
N ALA A 267 1.69 13.46 -7.17
CA ALA A 267 2.39 14.50 -6.44
C ALA A 267 2.51 14.18 -4.95
N VAL A 268 1.44 13.64 -4.34
CA VAL A 268 1.44 13.19 -2.94
C VAL A 268 2.41 12.01 -2.72
N TYR A 269 2.45 11.04 -3.62
CA TYR A 269 3.40 9.94 -3.50
C TYR A 269 4.85 10.43 -3.60
N ILE A 270 5.14 11.33 -4.53
CA ILE A 270 6.48 11.88 -4.74
C ILE A 270 6.94 12.76 -3.58
N ILE A 271 6.07 13.64 -3.03
CA ILE A 271 6.44 14.40 -1.82
C ILE A 271 6.74 13.45 -0.66
N GLY A 272 5.98 12.34 -0.52
CA GLY A 272 6.26 11.28 0.43
C GLY A 272 7.66 10.69 0.25
N ILE A 273 8.05 10.33 -0.97
CA ILE A 273 9.41 9.81 -1.27
C ILE A 273 10.49 10.83 -0.93
N VAL A 274 10.30 12.10 -1.29
CA VAL A 274 11.29 13.18 -1.02
C VAL A 274 11.48 13.35 0.48
N LEU A 275 10.40 13.38 1.26
CA LEU A 275 10.45 13.54 2.71
C LEU A 275 10.98 12.26 3.40
N GLY A 276 10.55 11.09 2.94
CA GLY A 276 10.96 9.80 3.49
C GLY A 276 12.46 9.50 3.35
N ASN A 277 13.12 10.04 2.32
CA ASN A 277 14.56 9.86 2.08
C ASN A 277 15.42 11.03 2.57
N ALA A 278 14.82 12.01 3.25
CA ALA A 278 15.55 13.11 3.84
C ALA A 278 15.83 12.86 5.33
N ARG A 279 16.88 13.50 5.84
CA ARG A 279 17.17 13.52 7.28
C ARG A 279 16.23 14.50 7.97
N ILE A 280 15.17 13.99 8.57
CA ILE A 280 14.18 14.79 9.31
C ILE A 280 14.33 14.48 10.80
N PRO A 281 14.35 15.53 11.67
CA PRO A 281 14.36 15.35 13.11
C PRO A 281 13.16 14.51 13.58
N ALA A 282 13.37 13.66 14.59
CA ALA A 282 12.32 12.79 15.15
C ALA A 282 11.58 11.90 14.14
N ARG A 283 12.26 11.48 13.06
CA ARG A 283 11.70 10.70 11.94
C ARG A 283 10.83 9.53 12.40
N ARG A 284 11.29 8.74 13.41
CA ARG A 284 10.52 7.60 13.95
C ARG A 284 9.15 7.98 14.49
N SER A 285 9.07 9.06 15.25
CA SER A 285 7.79 9.54 15.81
C SER A 285 6.84 9.99 14.71
N ILE A 286 7.37 10.66 13.67
CA ILE A 286 6.61 11.11 12.50
C ILE A 286 6.10 9.92 11.71
N VAL A 287 6.95 8.94 11.41
CA VAL A 287 6.56 7.73 10.67
C VAL A 287 5.48 6.95 11.43
N ARG A 288 5.64 6.72 12.74
CA ARG A 288 4.60 6.07 13.57
C ARG A 288 3.26 6.82 13.54
N PHE A 289 3.30 8.13 13.56
CA PHE A 289 2.08 8.94 13.47
C PHE A 289 1.40 8.77 12.11
N VAL A 290 2.17 8.86 11.01
CA VAL A 290 1.66 8.68 9.65
C VAL A 290 1.12 7.26 9.45
N ASP A 291 1.80 6.23 9.96
CA ASP A 291 1.34 4.83 9.90
C ASP A 291 0.02 4.65 10.67
N SER A 292 -0.09 5.23 11.86
CA SER A 292 -1.34 5.19 12.65
C SER A 292 -2.49 5.86 11.92
N LEU A 293 -2.22 7.00 11.26
CA LEU A 293 -3.20 7.70 10.45
C LEU A 293 -3.60 6.90 9.21
N THR A 294 -2.65 6.21 8.60
CA THR A 294 -2.89 5.31 7.45
C THR A 294 -3.80 4.14 7.84
N TRP A 295 -3.56 3.51 8.97
CA TRP A 295 -4.45 2.48 9.50
C TRP A 295 -5.86 3.01 9.74
N LEU A 296 -5.99 4.19 10.37
CA LEU A 296 -7.28 4.83 10.57
C LEU A 296 -7.99 5.10 9.23
N ALA A 297 -7.27 5.65 8.25
CA ALA A 297 -7.79 5.93 6.93
C ALA A 297 -8.27 4.65 6.22
N GLN A 298 -7.50 3.58 6.27
CA GLN A 298 -7.90 2.29 5.70
C GLN A 298 -9.15 1.73 6.37
N ILE A 299 -9.21 1.71 7.71
CA ILE A 299 -10.40 1.24 8.44
C ILE A 299 -11.63 2.03 8.07
N VAL A 300 -11.54 3.37 8.08
CA VAL A 300 -12.67 4.26 7.76
C VAL A 300 -13.15 4.02 6.34
N VAL A 301 -12.23 3.94 5.37
CA VAL A 301 -12.60 3.71 3.96
C VAL A 301 -13.25 2.35 3.76
N PHE A 302 -12.67 1.26 4.26
CA PHE A 302 -13.25 -0.07 4.06
C PHE A 302 -14.62 -0.22 4.74
N LEU A 303 -14.79 0.33 5.95
CA LEU A 303 -16.09 0.35 6.63
C LEU A 303 -17.11 1.19 5.85
N MET A 304 -16.72 2.38 5.40
CA MET A 304 -17.59 3.28 4.61
C MET A 304 -17.99 2.65 3.27
N LEU A 305 -17.01 2.08 2.54
CA LEU A 305 -17.30 1.41 1.26
C LEU A 305 -18.20 0.20 1.47
N GLY A 306 -18.07 -0.51 2.59
CA GLY A 306 -19.00 -1.58 2.95
C GLY A 306 -20.43 -1.06 3.23
N LEU A 307 -20.56 0.09 3.92
CA LEU A 307 -21.86 0.73 4.15
C LEU A 307 -22.55 1.23 2.88
N LEU A 308 -21.75 1.62 1.88
CA LEU A 308 -22.24 2.21 0.63
C LEU A 308 -22.89 1.19 -0.30
N VAL A 309 -22.59 -0.08 -0.12
CA VAL A 309 -23.03 -1.16 -1.00
C VAL A 309 -24.19 -1.93 -0.39
N ASN A 310 -25.20 -2.20 -1.23
CA ASN A 310 -26.30 -3.11 -0.92
C ASN A 310 -25.99 -4.48 -1.54
N PRO A 311 -25.74 -5.53 -0.76
CA PRO A 311 -25.53 -6.88 -1.27
C PRO A 311 -26.65 -7.39 -2.19
N SER A 312 -27.91 -6.99 -1.95
CA SER A 312 -29.04 -7.33 -2.80
C SER A 312 -28.90 -6.82 -4.24
N ASP A 313 -28.35 -5.62 -4.43
CA ASP A 313 -28.16 -5.02 -5.76
C ASP A 313 -27.01 -5.66 -6.54
N MET A 314 -26.17 -6.42 -5.86
CA MET A 314 -25.03 -7.12 -6.47
C MET A 314 -25.42 -8.47 -7.10
N ILE A 315 -26.55 -9.04 -6.72
CA ILE A 315 -26.98 -10.38 -7.18
C ILE A 315 -27.11 -10.40 -8.70
N ASP A 316 -27.68 -9.35 -9.29
CA ASP A 316 -27.90 -9.26 -10.73
C ASP A 316 -26.59 -9.16 -11.54
N VAL A 317 -25.56 -8.55 -10.99
CA VAL A 317 -24.25 -8.40 -11.64
C VAL A 317 -23.26 -9.48 -11.24
N ALA A 318 -23.59 -10.33 -10.25
CA ALA A 318 -22.67 -11.32 -9.69
C ALA A 318 -22.12 -12.33 -10.72
N PRO A 319 -22.92 -12.91 -11.65
CA PRO A 319 -22.39 -13.86 -12.63
C PRO A 319 -21.36 -13.23 -13.57
N VAL A 320 -21.63 -12.01 -14.01
CA VAL A 320 -20.73 -11.27 -14.91
C VAL A 320 -19.47 -10.82 -14.14
N SER A 321 -19.64 -10.31 -12.94
CA SER A 321 -18.52 -9.89 -12.07
C SER A 321 -17.59 -11.06 -11.73
N LEU A 322 -18.14 -12.24 -11.50
CA LEU A 322 -17.36 -13.46 -11.27
C LEU A 322 -16.48 -13.81 -12.48
N LEU A 323 -17.04 -13.72 -13.70
CA LEU A 323 -16.28 -13.97 -14.93
C LEU A 323 -15.20 -12.91 -15.16
N ILE A 324 -15.52 -11.64 -14.92
CA ILE A 324 -14.55 -10.53 -15.03
C ILE A 324 -13.42 -10.75 -14.01
N ALA A 325 -13.74 -11.07 -12.75
CA ALA A 325 -12.75 -11.36 -11.71
C ALA A 325 -11.87 -12.56 -12.09
N ALA A 326 -12.47 -13.66 -12.51
CA ALA A 326 -11.75 -14.86 -12.92
C ALA A 326 -10.83 -14.57 -14.12
N PHE A 327 -11.32 -13.87 -15.15
CA PHE A 327 -10.50 -13.46 -16.29
C PHE A 327 -9.34 -12.57 -15.84
N MET A 328 -9.61 -11.57 -15.01
CA MET A 328 -8.61 -10.61 -14.58
C MET A 328 -7.50 -11.26 -13.74
N ILE A 329 -7.86 -12.17 -12.83
CA ILE A 329 -6.92 -12.87 -11.94
C ILE A 329 -6.11 -13.90 -12.74
N LEU A 330 -6.77 -14.71 -13.58
CA LEU A 330 -6.15 -15.88 -14.22
C LEU A 330 -5.53 -15.59 -15.59
N VAL A 331 -5.99 -14.57 -16.30
CA VAL A 331 -5.57 -14.27 -17.67
C VAL A 331 -5.06 -12.82 -17.79
N GLY A 332 -5.88 -11.85 -17.43
CA GLY A 332 -5.58 -10.42 -17.65
C GLY A 332 -4.28 -10.00 -16.96
N ARG A 333 -4.19 -10.17 -15.66
CA ARG A 333 -3.01 -9.77 -14.89
C ARG A 333 -1.76 -10.60 -15.24
N PRO A 334 -1.79 -11.95 -15.35
CA PRO A 334 -0.63 -12.68 -15.81
C PRO A 334 -0.14 -12.23 -17.18
N LEU A 335 -1.04 -12.10 -18.16
CA LEU A 335 -0.68 -11.65 -19.50
C LEU A 335 -0.01 -10.27 -19.48
N CYS A 336 -0.56 -9.32 -18.71
CA CYS A 336 0.02 -7.98 -18.57
C CYS A 336 1.41 -8.01 -17.93
N VAL A 337 1.61 -8.76 -16.85
CA VAL A 337 2.91 -8.87 -16.17
C VAL A 337 3.94 -9.52 -17.10
N PHE A 338 3.59 -10.63 -17.75
CA PHE A 338 4.51 -11.32 -18.63
C PHE A 338 4.87 -10.46 -19.86
N LEU A 339 3.92 -9.75 -20.47
CA LEU A 339 4.18 -8.86 -21.59
C LEU A 339 5.02 -7.64 -21.18
N SER A 340 4.66 -6.99 -20.08
CA SER A 340 5.37 -5.80 -19.57
C SER A 340 6.83 -6.12 -19.20
N LEU A 341 7.07 -7.27 -18.58
CA LEU A 341 8.39 -7.69 -18.14
C LEU A 341 9.12 -8.58 -19.16
N ALA A 342 8.55 -8.83 -20.35
CA ALA A 342 9.19 -9.64 -21.38
C ALA A 342 10.55 -9.06 -21.85
N PRO A 343 10.67 -7.74 -22.09
CA PRO A 343 11.93 -7.16 -22.56
C PRO A 343 13.00 -7.04 -21.46
N LEU A 344 12.62 -7.24 -20.18
CA LEU A 344 13.51 -7.07 -19.04
C LEU A 344 14.15 -8.40 -18.63
N HIS A 345 15.48 -8.41 -18.58
CA HIS A 345 16.26 -9.58 -18.19
C HIS A 345 16.47 -9.60 -16.66
N GLY A 346 16.66 -10.78 -16.10
CA GLY A 346 16.98 -10.95 -14.66
C GLY A 346 15.79 -11.21 -13.73
N ILE A 347 14.54 -11.18 -14.22
CA ILE A 347 13.35 -11.51 -13.44
C ILE A 347 12.94 -12.95 -13.77
N SER A 348 12.94 -13.83 -12.77
CA SER A 348 12.63 -15.24 -12.95
C SER A 348 11.15 -15.48 -13.31
N LEU A 349 10.84 -16.63 -13.89
CA LEU A 349 9.45 -17.02 -14.15
C LEU A 349 8.64 -17.15 -12.85
N ARG A 350 9.28 -17.57 -11.76
CA ARG A 350 8.64 -17.67 -10.45
C ARG A 350 8.27 -16.29 -9.92
N ASP A 351 9.17 -15.31 -10.07
CA ASP A 351 8.92 -13.93 -9.66
C ASP A 351 7.76 -13.33 -10.47
N LYS A 352 7.76 -13.47 -11.80
CA LYS A 352 6.68 -13.01 -12.69
C LYS A 352 5.33 -13.65 -12.32
N THR A 353 5.32 -14.95 -12.01
CA THR A 353 4.11 -15.66 -11.57
C THR A 353 3.61 -15.12 -10.24
N PHE A 354 4.51 -14.88 -9.28
CA PHE A 354 4.13 -14.31 -7.98
C PHE A 354 3.58 -12.89 -8.12
N ILE A 355 4.26 -12.00 -8.87
CA ILE A 355 3.80 -10.64 -9.16
C ILE A 355 2.41 -10.65 -9.81
N SER A 356 2.19 -11.59 -10.73
CA SER A 356 0.88 -11.77 -11.35
C SER A 356 -0.21 -12.14 -10.35
N TRP A 357 0.10 -13.04 -9.41
CA TRP A 357 -0.84 -13.54 -8.42
C TRP A 357 -1.17 -12.52 -7.34
N VAL A 358 -0.17 -11.77 -6.84
CA VAL A 358 -0.35 -10.79 -5.76
C VAL A 358 -0.89 -9.43 -6.23
N GLY A 359 -1.37 -9.33 -7.45
CA GLY A 359 -2.10 -8.15 -7.93
C GLY A 359 -3.47 -7.99 -7.27
N LEU A 360 -3.49 -7.95 -5.93
CA LEU A 360 -4.70 -7.74 -5.12
C LEU A 360 -5.37 -6.41 -5.48
N ARG A 361 -6.71 -6.40 -5.45
CA ARG A 361 -7.52 -5.18 -5.58
C ARG A 361 -8.00 -4.78 -4.19
N GLY A 362 -7.65 -3.56 -3.76
CA GLY A 362 -8.04 -3.01 -2.45
C GLY A 362 -9.18 -2.00 -2.54
N ALA A 363 -9.18 -1.01 -1.64
CA ALA A 363 -10.18 0.06 -1.63
C ALA A 363 -10.09 0.99 -2.85
N VAL A 364 -8.90 1.18 -3.42
CA VAL A 364 -8.62 2.15 -4.48
C VAL A 364 -9.51 1.95 -5.72
N PRO A 365 -9.67 0.73 -6.28
CA PRO A 365 -10.62 0.47 -7.35
C PRO A 365 -12.05 0.93 -7.04
N ILE A 366 -12.53 0.70 -5.82
CA ILE A 366 -13.90 1.07 -5.42
C ILE A 366 -14.00 2.60 -5.30
N ILE A 367 -12.97 3.26 -4.76
CA ILE A 367 -12.91 4.73 -4.72
C ILE A 367 -12.96 5.28 -6.15
N PHE A 368 -12.17 4.71 -7.08
CA PHE A 368 -12.17 5.18 -8.47
C PHE A 368 -13.51 4.88 -9.19
N ALA A 369 -14.19 3.81 -8.82
CA ALA A 369 -15.53 3.52 -9.35
C ALA A 369 -16.60 4.51 -8.85
N SER A 370 -16.36 5.29 -7.81
CA SER A 370 -17.26 6.37 -7.39
C SER A 370 -17.19 7.60 -8.32
N TYR A 371 -16.07 7.81 -9.03
CA TYR A 371 -15.90 8.95 -9.93
C TYR A 371 -16.88 8.94 -11.11
N PRO A 372 -17.09 7.84 -11.85
CA PRO A 372 -18.13 7.77 -12.87
C PRO A 372 -19.55 8.01 -12.32
N VAL A 373 -19.81 7.58 -11.06
CA VAL A 373 -21.14 7.79 -10.43
C VAL A 373 -21.37 9.26 -10.13
N VAL A 374 -20.38 9.94 -9.54
CA VAL A 374 -20.44 11.38 -9.25
C VAL A 374 -20.47 12.21 -10.54
N ALA A 375 -19.82 11.73 -11.60
CA ALA A 375 -19.85 12.35 -12.92
C ALA A 375 -21.13 12.02 -13.72
N GLU A 376 -22.08 11.28 -13.14
CA GLU A 376 -23.37 10.89 -13.76
C GLU A 376 -23.20 10.16 -15.11
N VAL A 377 -22.15 9.35 -15.23
CA VAL A 377 -21.91 8.52 -16.44
C VAL A 377 -23.02 7.46 -16.54
N GLU A 378 -23.55 7.23 -17.72
CA GLU A 378 -24.56 6.20 -17.96
C GLU A 378 -24.03 4.81 -17.59
N GLY A 379 -24.78 4.05 -16.77
CA GLY A 379 -24.37 2.74 -16.27
C GLY A 379 -23.35 2.75 -15.12
N ALA A 380 -23.01 3.93 -14.56
CA ALA A 380 -22.01 4.05 -13.51
C ALA A 380 -22.33 3.26 -12.24
N SER A 381 -23.60 3.11 -11.87
CA SER A 381 -24.01 2.26 -10.74
C SER A 381 -23.67 0.79 -10.98
N GLN A 382 -23.82 0.29 -12.21
CA GLN A 382 -23.42 -1.07 -12.55
C GLN A 382 -21.87 -1.22 -12.51
N ILE A 383 -21.15 -0.20 -13.01
CA ILE A 383 -19.69 -0.13 -12.91
C ILE A 383 -19.26 -0.26 -11.44
N PHE A 384 -19.86 0.53 -10.55
CA PHE A 384 -19.56 0.52 -9.12
C PHE A 384 -19.80 -0.86 -8.49
N ASN A 385 -20.93 -1.48 -8.74
CA ASN A 385 -21.29 -2.78 -8.18
C ASN A 385 -20.36 -3.90 -8.70
N ILE A 386 -20.00 -3.88 -10.00
CA ILE A 386 -19.06 -4.83 -10.58
C ILE A 386 -17.68 -4.69 -9.95
N VAL A 387 -17.16 -3.46 -9.85
CA VAL A 387 -15.83 -3.18 -9.24
C VAL A 387 -15.79 -3.65 -7.80
N PHE A 388 -16.85 -3.35 -7.04
CA PHE A 388 -16.95 -3.79 -5.65
C PHE A 388 -16.91 -5.32 -5.53
N PHE A 389 -17.71 -6.02 -6.33
CA PHE A 389 -17.76 -7.47 -6.33
C PHE A 389 -16.40 -8.09 -6.71
N VAL A 390 -15.76 -7.57 -7.75
CA VAL A 390 -14.43 -8.01 -8.19
C VAL A 390 -13.39 -7.79 -7.10
N THR A 391 -13.44 -6.64 -6.41
CA THR A 391 -12.53 -6.33 -5.29
C THR A 391 -12.75 -7.29 -4.12
N LEU A 392 -14.00 -7.56 -3.75
CA LEU A 392 -14.35 -8.52 -2.70
C LEU A 392 -13.79 -9.92 -3.01
N LEU A 393 -13.98 -10.39 -4.25
CA LEU A 393 -13.44 -11.67 -4.69
C LEU A 393 -11.90 -11.69 -4.71
N SER A 394 -11.27 -10.61 -5.15
CA SER A 394 -9.82 -10.48 -5.16
C SER A 394 -9.26 -10.57 -3.74
N LEU A 395 -9.81 -9.82 -2.79
CA LEU A 395 -9.40 -9.88 -1.38
C LEU A 395 -9.64 -11.28 -0.78
N LEU A 396 -10.75 -11.93 -1.12
CA LEU A 396 -11.07 -13.26 -0.61
C LEU A 396 -10.13 -14.32 -1.20
N VAL A 397 -10.00 -14.39 -2.52
CA VAL A 397 -9.26 -15.46 -3.20
C VAL A 397 -7.75 -15.22 -3.15
N GLN A 398 -7.31 -14.06 -3.64
CA GLN A 398 -5.89 -13.76 -3.70
C GLN A 398 -5.33 -13.47 -2.30
N GLY A 399 -6.05 -12.71 -1.46
CA GLY A 399 -5.60 -12.36 -0.12
C GLY A 399 -5.33 -13.58 0.78
N THR A 400 -6.18 -14.61 0.73
CA THR A 400 -5.97 -15.86 1.50
C THR A 400 -4.86 -16.74 0.93
N THR A 401 -4.50 -16.58 -0.33
CA THR A 401 -3.54 -17.44 -1.04
C THR A 401 -2.16 -16.80 -1.27
N VAL A 402 -1.91 -15.56 -0.83
CA VAL A 402 -0.59 -14.89 -0.95
C VAL A 402 0.54 -15.76 -0.38
N ILE A 403 0.42 -16.16 0.89
CA ILE A 403 1.47 -16.93 1.59
C ILE A 403 1.62 -18.34 1.02
N PRO A 404 0.53 -19.12 0.80
CA PRO A 404 0.63 -20.40 0.10
C PRO A 404 1.35 -20.31 -1.25
N THR A 405 1.07 -19.28 -2.04
CA THR A 405 1.72 -19.07 -3.34
C THR A 405 3.19 -18.71 -3.20
N ALA A 406 3.56 -17.86 -2.25
CA ALA A 406 4.97 -17.53 -1.96
C ALA A 406 5.76 -18.79 -1.55
N LYS A 407 5.16 -19.66 -0.73
CA LYS A 407 5.73 -20.98 -0.34
C LYS A 407 5.87 -21.92 -1.53
N ALA A 408 4.84 -22.05 -2.33
CA ALA A 408 4.84 -22.96 -3.49
C ALA A 408 5.89 -22.57 -4.54
N LEU A 409 6.19 -21.27 -4.67
CA LEU A 409 7.18 -20.74 -5.61
C LEU A 409 8.59 -20.64 -5.00
N ASP A 410 8.79 -21.02 -3.73
CA ASP A 410 10.08 -20.92 -3.00
C ASP A 410 10.65 -19.49 -2.95
N LEU A 411 9.77 -18.50 -2.72
CA LEU A 411 10.12 -17.08 -2.69
C LEU A 411 10.23 -16.51 -1.27
N ILE A 412 10.10 -17.33 -0.23
CA ILE A 412 10.25 -16.90 1.15
C ILE A 412 11.72 -16.87 1.53
N ASP A 413 12.16 -15.75 2.10
CA ASP A 413 13.47 -15.62 2.68
C ASP A 413 13.45 -16.02 4.16
N ASN A 414 14.07 -17.16 4.46
CA ASN A 414 14.15 -17.68 5.83
C ASN A 414 15.34 -17.07 6.61
N SER A 415 16.24 -16.33 5.96
CA SER A 415 17.43 -15.78 6.58
C SER A 415 17.13 -14.52 7.42
N ALA A 416 16.09 -13.77 7.05
CA ALA A 416 15.69 -12.53 7.72
C ALA A 416 14.94 -12.75 9.05
N ALA A 417 14.44 -13.97 9.30
CA ALA A 417 13.68 -14.28 10.52
C ALA A 417 14.51 -14.26 11.82
N SER A 418 15.83 -14.09 11.75
CA SER A 418 16.73 -14.14 12.91
C SER A 418 17.01 -12.78 13.57
N ASP A 419 16.86 -11.66 12.88
CA ASP A 419 17.32 -10.36 13.37
C ASP A 419 16.32 -9.63 14.31
N ASP A 420 15.03 -9.91 14.22
CA ASP A 420 13.98 -9.18 14.97
C ASP A 420 13.59 -9.81 16.31
N ASP A 421 14.35 -10.80 16.76
CA ASP A 421 13.95 -11.72 17.85
C ASP A 421 14.11 -11.11 19.25
N PHE A 422 14.78 -9.98 19.38
CA PHE A 422 15.04 -9.32 20.66
C PHE A 422 14.16 -8.10 20.96
N GLY A 423 13.45 -7.55 19.97
CA GLY A 423 12.60 -6.36 20.14
C GLY A 423 13.40 -5.10 20.50
N VAL A 424 14.69 -5.06 20.22
CA VAL A 424 15.58 -3.93 20.48
C VAL A 424 15.78 -3.15 19.18
N GLU A 425 15.27 -1.93 19.16
CA GLU A 425 15.48 -1.00 18.05
C GLU A 425 16.59 -0.01 18.43
N LEU A 426 17.66 0.07 17.63
CA LEU A 426 18.67 1.12 17.77
C LEU A 426 18.18 2.47 17.25
N ALA A 427 18.69 3.56 17.82
CA ALA A 427 18.50 4.89 17.25
C ALA A 427 19.20 4.96 15.88
N GLU A 428 18.50 5.45 14.84
CA GLU A 428 19.04 5.60 13.47
C GLU A 428 20.29 6.49 13.38
N GLU A 429 20.57 7.24 14.44
CA GLU A 429 21.71 8.17 14.53
C GLU A 429 23.02 7.50 14.97
N LEU A 430 22.96 6.24 15.41
CA LEU A 430 24.16 5.51 15.80
C LEU A 430 24.76 4.81 14.56
N PRO A 431 26.05 5.04 14.26
CA PRO A 431 26.75 4.35 13.17
C PRO A 431 27.04 2.89 13.57
N THR A 432 26.02 2.15 13.94
CA THR A 432 26.12 0.81 14.49
C THR A 432 25.01 -0.07 13.91
N SER A 433 25.34 -1.31 13.62
CA SER A 433 24.40 -2.34 13.17
C SER A 433 24.18 -3.37 14.27
N LEU A 434 22.91 -3.80 14.43
CA LEU A 434 22.58 -4.97 15.26
C LEU A 434 22.68 -6.23 14.40
N HIS A 435 23.36 -7.23 14.95
CA HIS A 435 23.43 -8.55 14.35
C HIS A 435 23.03 -9.61 15.36
N THR A 436 22.35 -10.61 14.89
CA THR A 436 21.95 -11.75 15.72
C THR A 436 22.77 -12.97 15.32
N ILE A 437 23.43 -13.63 16.28
CA ILE A 437 24.19 -14.85 16.05
C ILE A 437 23.60 -15.96 16.91
N THR A 438 23.17 -17.05 16.27
CA THR A 438 22.78 -18.28 16.98
C THR A 438 24.01 -19.17 17.15
N LEU A 439 24.32 -19.53 18.38
CA LEU A 439 25.51 -20.31 18.70
C LEU A 439 25.37 -21.77 18.27
N SER A 440 26.32 -22.23 17.49
CA SER A 440 26.52 -23.64 17.15
C SER A 440 27.73 -24.19 17.91
N GLU A 441 27.92 -25.51 17.90
CA GLU A 441 29.09 -26.17 18.51
C GLU A 441 30.41 -25.61 17.99
N GLN A 442 30.46 -25.16 16.73
CA GLN A 442 31.67 -24.55 16.14
C GLN A 442 32.03 -23.21 16.78
N HIS A 443 31.05 -22.42 17.19
CA HIS A 443 31.28 -21.13 17.86
C HIS A 443 31.79 -21.28 19.29
N LEU A 444 31.58 -22.43 19.91
CA LEU A 444 32.01 -22.75 21.27
C LEU A 444 33.33 -23.51 21.30
N ALA A 445 33.94 -23.82 20.14
CA ALA A 445 35.18 -24.60 20.06
C ALA A 445 36.37 -23.90 20.72
N ASP A 446 36.42 -22.55 20.71
CA ASP A 446 37.48 -21.74 21.29
C ASP A 446 37.28 -21.43 22.78
N GLY A 447 36.13 -21.76 23.34
CA GLY A 447 35.77 -21.56 24.75
C GLY A 447 34.29 -21.40 24.99
N ASP A 448 33.83 -21.86 26.16
CA ASP A 448 32.42 -21.87 26.56
C ASP A 448 31.96 -20.61 27.34
N THR A 449 32.83 -19.59 27.44
CA THR A 449 32.49 -18.34 28.15
C THR A 449 32.52 -17.14 27.19
N LEU A 450 31.67 -16.15 27.46
CA LEU A 450 31.54 -14.96 26.63
C LEU A 450 32.88 -14.21 26.46
N SER A 451 33.73 -14.19 27.49
CA SER A 451 35.06 -13.55 27.44
C SER A 451 36.07 -14.28 26.60
N ARG A 452 35.87 -15.57 26.31
CA ARG A 452 36.78 -16.39 25.48
C ARG A 452 36.29 -16.60 24.07
N MET A 453 35.05 -16.25 23.81
CA MET A 453 34.49 -16.35 22.48
C MET A 453 35.15 -15.33 21.53
N SER A 454 35.60 -15.80 20.37
CA SER A 454 36.13 -14.95 19.32
C SER A 454 35.00 -14.20 18.61
N LEU A 455 34.77 -12.95 19.02
CA LEU A 455 33.85 -12.04 18.36
C LEU A 455 34.61 -11.13 17.38
N PRO A 456 33.98 -10.67 16.29
CA PRO A 456 34.57 -9.67 15.40
C PRO A 456 35.02 -8.43 16.19
N ALA A 457 36.12 -7.81 15.79
CA ALA A 457 36.63 -6.59 16.44
C ALA A 457 35.57 -5.48 16.41
N GLY A 458 35.45 -4.71 17.50
CA GLY A 458 34.45 -3.65 17.62
C GLY A 458 33.04 -4.16 17.89
N SER A 459 32.85 -5.41 18.27
CA SER A 459 31.55 -5.99 18.61
C SER A 459 31.29 -6.01 20.12
N LEU A 460 30.08 -5.68 20.55
CA LEU A 460 29.62 -5.79 21.91
C LEU A 460 28.32 -6.63 21.97
N VAL A 461 28.31 -7.67 22.82
CA VAL A 461 27.08 -8.44 23.08
C VAL A 461 26.18 -7.65 24.01
N MET A 462 25.00 -7.25 23.53
CA MET A 462 24.03 -6.47 24.29
C MET A 462 23.10 -7.36 25.12
N MET A 463 22.71 -8.51 24.58
CA MET A 463 21.73 -9.40 25.22
C MET A 463 21.90 -10.84 24.70
N ILE A 464 21.57 -11.80 25.54
CA ILE A 464 21.57 -13.22 25.19
C ILE A 464 20.17 -13.78 25.43
N ARG A 465 19.67 -14.59 24.51
CA ARG A 465 18.41 -15.31 24.68
C ARG A 465 18.67 -16.80 24.72
N ARG A 466 18.25 -17.44 25.80
CA ARG A 466 18.32 -18.88 26.03
C ARG A 466 16.96 -19.43 26.37
N ASN A 467 16.44 -20.36 25.60
CA ASN A 467 15.13 -20.99 25.84
C ASN A 467 13.99 -19.96 26.09
N GLY A 468 13.97 -18.85 25.32
CA GLY A 468 12.99 -17.80 25.43
C GLY A 468 13.17 -16.83 26.61
N ARG A 469 14.24 -16.98 27.42
CA ARG A 469 14.58 -16.05 28.53
C ARG A 469 15.74 -15.16 28.14
N TYR A 470 15.62 -13.88 28.49
CA TYR A 470 16.69 -12.90 28.27
C TYR A 470 17.67 -12.90 29.43
N ILE A 471 18.97 -12.97 29.11
CA ILE A 471 20.08 -12.99 30.05
C ILE A 471 20.96 -11.76 29.79
N VAL A 472 21.30 -11.05 30.84
CA VAL A 472 22.27 -9.94 30.76
C VAL A 472 23.67 -10.52 30.61
N PRO A 473 24.39 -10.18 29.52
CA PRO A 473 25.71 -10.73 29.26
C PRO A 473 26.75 -10.25 30.29
N ASN A 474 27.59 -11.15 30.76
CA ASN A 474 28.79 -10.84 31.48
C ASN A 474 29.93 -11.76 31.01
N GLY A 475 31.17 -11.34 31.15
CA GLY A 475 32.32 -12.07 30.60
C GLY A 475 32.50 -13.50 31.14
N SER A 476 31.97 -13.80 32.34
CA SER A 476 32.05 -15.14 32.95
C SER A 476 30.83 -16.02 32.60
N LEU A 477 29.88 -15.51 31.87
CA LEU A 477 28.68 -16.27 31.50
C LEU A 477 29.09 -17.44 30.59
N ARG A 478 28.69 -18.65 30.99
CA ARG A 478 28.81 -19.83 30.13
C ARG A 478 27.74 -19.83 29.09
N LEU A 479 28.18 -19.97 27.83
CA LEU A 479 27.35 -20.03 26.65
C LEU A 479 26.95 -21.49 26.35
N GLU A 480 25.79 -21.70 25.79
CA GLU A 480 25.29 -23.00 25.40
C GLU A 480 24.92 -22.99 23.90
N THR A 481 25.04 -24.16 23.26
CA THR A 481 24.56 -24.32 21.88
C THR A 481 23.08 -24.01 21.78
N GLY A 482 22.71 -23.17 20.83
CA GLY A 482 21.33 -22.66 20.68
C GLY A 482 21.07 -21.33 21.38
N ASP A 483 22.06 -20.76 22.13
CA ASP A 483 21.96 -19.37 22.58
C ASP A 483 21.94 -18.43 21.40
N VAL A 484 21.07 -17.43 21.47
CA VAL A 484 21.01 -16.36 20.48
C VAL A 484 21.57 -15.08 21.09
N LEU A 485 22.64 -14.56 20.48
CA LEU A 485 23.33 -13.36 20.93
C LEU A 485 22.89 -12.17 20.08
N LEU A 486 22.49 -11.08 20.72
CA LEU A 486 22.31 -9.78 20.09
C LEU A 486 23.62 -9.00 20.23
N ILE A 487 24.22 -8.69 19.10
CA ILE A 487 25.53 -8.04 19.01
C ILE A 487 25.38 -6.69 18.32
N ILE A 488 25.93 -5.65 18.93
CA ILE A 488 26.12 -4.35 18.29
C ILE A 488 27.52 -4.28 17.71
N ARG A 489 27.63 -3.86 16.47
CA ARG A 489 28.90 -3.66 15.78
C ARG A 489 28.97 -2.25 15.20
N GLU A 490 30.15 -1.63 15.31
CA GLU A 490 30.44 -0.37 14.66
C GLU A 490 30.37 -0.57 13.14
N SER A 491 29.57 0.22 12.40
CA SER A 491 29.51 0.09 10.95
C SER A 491 30.76 0.66 10.32
N ASP A 492 31.41 -0.10 9.42
CA ASP A 492 32.58 0.34 8.66
C ASP A 492 32.32 1.51 7.69
N GLU A 493 31.08 1.97 7.57
CA GLU A 493 30.73 3.18 6.81
C GLU A 493 30.92 4.41 7.70
N ALA A 494 32.14 4.97 7.65
CA ALA A 494 32.38 6.33 8.15
C ALA A 494 31.40 7.32 7.47
N PRO A 495 30.76 8.23 8.21
CA PRO A 495 29.94 9.25 7.59
C PRO A 495 30.81 10.08 6.65
N GLN A 496 30.53 10.01 5.34
CA GLN A 496 31.12 10.95 4.38
C GLN A 496 30.63 12.35 4.76
N THR A 497 31.47 13.05 5.50
CA THR A 497 31.36 14.48 5.74
C THR A 497 31.66 15.20 4.42
N THR A 498 30.64 15.64 3.73
CA THR A 498 30.66 16.84 2.86
C THR A 498 29.30 17.55 2.88
#